data_3c02c3f3496c256069c1a83699a008d2
#
_entry.id   3c02c3f3496c256069c1a83699a008d2
#
_cell.length_a   1.000
_cell.length_b   1.000
_cell.length_c   1.000
_cell.angle_alpha   90.00
_cell.angle_beta   90.00
_cell.angle_gamma   90.00
#
_symmetry.space_group_name_H-M   'P 1'
#
loop_
_entity.id
_entity.type
_entity.pdbx_description
1 polymer ?
#
loop_
_entity_poly.entity_id
_entity_poly.type
_entity_poly.pdbx_seq_one_letter_code
_entity_poly.pdbx_strand_id
1 'polypeptide(L)'
;MLTRTLLCATLSAVALPSLADTVWLKNGDRLTGKISVLDGGKLLIETDYGGSIPLQWNKIATLESDQKLLIKQDDVTGELAQSLQAAEEGKVVLANGAEPRTVELASITQIIHPKPLIQDFTWKGNVDVAMDYKRAETDTDDYDVSFDTKARHGLWR
;
A
#
# COMPACT_ATOMS: atom_id res chain seq x y z
N MET A 1 -11.05 60.25 -6.87
CA MET A 1 -11.78 58.99 -7.11
C MET A 1 -10.79 57.83 -6.95
N LEU A 2 -10.81 57.17 -5.81
CA LEU A 2 -9.91 56.01 -5.54
C LEU A 2 -10.65 54.72 -5.94
N THR A 3 -10.16 54.05 -6.96
CA THR A 3 -10.65 52.74 -7.42
C THR A 3 -10.01 51.65 -6.55
N ARG A 4 -10.78 51.06 -5.65
CA ARG A 4 -10.37 49.90 -4.83
C ARG A 4 -10.51 48.65 -5.70
N THR A 5 -9.40 48.14 -6.17
CA THR A 5 -9.32 46.83 -6.84
C THR A 5 -9.36 45.74 -5.79
N LEU A 6 -10.47 44.99 -5.72
CA LEU A 6 -10.64 43.83 -4.85
C LEU A 6 -9.94 42.65 -5.49
N LEU A 7 -8.80 42.25 -4.93
CA LEU A 7 -8.07 41.05 -5.35
C LEU A 7 -8.73 39.82 -4.71
N CYS A 8 -9.58 39.14 -5.46
CA CYS A 8 -10.13 37.83 -5.09
C CYS A 8 -9.03 36.77 -5.22
N ALA A 9 -8.41 36.38 -4.11
CA ALA A 9 -7.54 35.23 -4.05
C ALA A 9 -8.38 33.94 -4.09
N THR A 10 -8.46 33.30 -5.24
CA THR A 10 -9.05 31.97 -5.39
C THR A 10 -8.12 30.92 -4.75
N LEU A 11 -8.51 30.46 -3.57
CA LEU A 11 -7.86 29.35 -2.89
C LEU A 11 -8.21 28.06 -3.64
N SER A 12 -7.35 27.65 -4.58
CA SER A 12 -7.48 26.34 -5.25
C SER A 12 -7.19 25.24 -4.24
N ALA A 13 -8.25 24.59 -3.77
CA ALA A 13 -8.12 23.37 -2.98
C ALA A 13 -7.51 22.28 -3.87
N VAL A 14 -6.24 21.96 -3.64
CA VAL A 14 -5.58 20.79 -4.23
C VAL A 14 -6.19 19.57 -3.55
N ALA A 15 -7.12 18.90 -4.23
CA ALA A 15 -7.59 17.58 -3.82
C ALA A 15 -6.41 16.61 -3.96
N LEU A 16 -5.84 16.20 -2.83
CA LEU A 16 -4.87 15.10 -2.81
C LEU A 16 -5.61 13.82 -3.23
N PRO A 17 -5.07 13.02 -4.18
CA PRO A 17 -5.67 11.75 -4.51
C PRO A 17 -5.70 10.88 -3.25
N SER A 18 -6.90 10.50 -2.82
CA SER A 18 -7.07 9.50 -1.77
C SER A 18 -6.64 8.17 -2.36
N LEU A 19 -5.56 7.59 -1.85
CA LEU A 19 -5.05 6.25 -2.22
C LEU A 19 -5.96 5.13 -1.67
N ALA A 20 -7.22 5.44 -1.38
CA ALA A 20 -8.17 4.47 -0.87
C ALA A 20 -8.87 3.78 -2.05
N ASP A 21 -8.85 2.46 -2.04
CA ASP A 21 -9.57 1.66 -3.02
C ASP A 21 -11.08 1.78 -2.80
N THR A 22 -11.85 1.62 -3.86
CA THR A 22 -13.32 1.68 -3.80
C THR A 22 -13.92 0.39 -4.36
N VAL A 23 -14.88 -0.16 -3.64
CA VAL A 23 -15.63 -1.34 -4.06
C VAL A 23 -17.11 -0.98 -4.11
N TRP A 24 -17.75 -1.22 -5.26
CA TRP A 24 -19.19 -1.07 -5.45
C TRP A 24 -19.87 -2.43 -5.39
N LEU A 25 -20.93 -2.51 -4.63
CA LEU A 25 -21.73 -3.72 -4.49
C LEU A 25 -22.96 -3.66 -5.41
N LYS A 26 -23.47 -4.83 -5.80
CA LYS A 26 -24.66 -4.97 -6.66
C LYS A 26 -25.94 -4.39 -6.05
N ASN A 27 -25.98 -4.20 -4.73
CA ASN A 27 -27.09 -3.56 -4.03
C ASN A 27 -27.03 -2.02 -4.05
N GLY A 28 -25.99 -1.43 -4.67
CA GLY A 28 -25.74 -0.01 -4.74
C GLY A 28 -24.85 0.56 -3.63
N ASP A 29 -24.47 -0.24 -2.64
CA ASP A 29 -23.56 0.21 -1.59
C ASP A 29 -22.14 0.40 -2.13
N ARG A 30 -21.40 1.30 -1.48
CA ARG A 30 -19.99 1.58 -1.78
C ARG A 30 -19.17 1.54 -0.50
N LEU A 31 -18.10 0.77 -0.54
CA LEU A 31 -17.09 0.75 0.52
C LEU A 31 -15.79 1.37 0.02
N THR A 32 -15.16 2.18 0.88
CA THR A 32 -13.86 2.77 0.64
C THR A 32 -12.90 2.26 1.70
N GLY A 33 -11.73 1.79 1.27
CA GLY A 33 -10.73 1.22 2.16
C GLY A 33 -9.54 0.71 1.35
N LYS A 34 -8.78 -0.19 1.90
CA LYS A 34 -7.65 -0.84 1.25
C LYS A 34 -8.01 -2.28 0.91
N ILE A 35 -7.94 -2.65 -0.36
CA ILE A 35 -8.08 -4.04 -0.78
C ILE A 35 -6.89 -4.82 -0.24
N SER A 36 -7.14 -5.84 0.58
CA SER A 36 -6.11 -6.66 1.22
C SER A 36 -5.84 -7.93 0.43
N VAL A 37 -6.86 -8.73 0.20
CA VAL A 37 -6.74 -10.00 -0.53
C VAL A 37 -8.09 -10.43 -1.07
N LEU A 38 -8.10 -11.06 -2.25
CA LEU A 38 -9.19 -11.90 -2.74
C LEU A 38 -8.70 -13.34 -2.74
N ASP A 39 -9.39 -14.18 -2.00
CA ASP A 39 -9.16 -15.63 -1.99
C ASP A 39 -10.42 -16.39 -1.61
N GLY A 40 -10.61 -17.58 -2.20
CA GLY A 40 -11.77 -18.43 -1.92
C GLY A 40 -13.13 -17.73 -2.12
N GLY A 41 -13.25 -16.81 -3.07
CA GLY A 41 -14.49 -16.07 -3.35
C GLY A 41 -14.86 -15.01 -2.33
N LYS A 42 -13.92 -14.59 -1.49
CA LYS A 42 -14.07 -13.50 -0.52
C LYS A 42 -13.01 -12.44 -0.74
N LEU A 43 -13.45 -11.20 -0.92
CA LEU A 43 -12.59 -10.02 -0.95
C LEU A 43 -12.50 -9.44 0.46
N LEU A 44 -11.29 -9.28 0.97
CA LEU A 44 -11.04 -8.58 2.22
C LEU A 44 -10.69 -7.12 1.93
N ILE A 45 -11.48 -6.21 2.46
CA ILE A 45 -11.21 -4.77 2.43
C ILE A 45 -10.96 -4.26 3.85
N GLU A 46 -9.90 -3.52 4.05
CA GLU A 46 -9.52 -2.92 5.32
C GLU A 46 -9.99 -1.46 5.33
N THR A 47 -10.84 -1.12 6.30
CA THR A 47 -11.43 0.21 6.44
C THR A 47 -11.01 0.83 7.77
N ASP A 48 -10.88 2.17 7.80
CA ASP A 48 -10.47 2.89 9.01
C ASP A 48 -11.50 2.82 10.15
N TYR A 49 -12.77 2.60 9.78
CA TYR A 49 -13.90 2.61 10.74
C TYR A 49 -14.40 1.22 11.12
N GLY A 50 -14.14 0.20 10.34
CA GLY A 50 -14.67 -1.15 10.54
C GLY A 50 -13.61 -2.26 10.56
N GLY A 51 -12.32 -1.89 10.40
CA GLY A 51 -11.26 -2.89 10.26
C GLY A 51 -11.41 -3.72 8.99
N SER A 52 -11.05 -5.00 9.06
CA SER A 52 -11.13 -5.92 7.93
C SER A 52 -12.55 -6.44 7.71
N ILE A 53 -13.15 -6.09 6.59
CA ILE A 53 -14.51 -6.47 6.21
C ILE A 53 -14.46 -7.51 5.08
N PRO A 54 -14.94 -8.75 5.29
CA PRO A 54 -15.04 -9.75 4.23
C PRO A 54 -16.28 -9.52 3.37
N LEU A 55 -16.08 -9.33 2.07
CA LEU A 55 -17.12 -9.18 1.07
C LEU A 55 -17.21 -10.44 0.20
N GLN A 56 -18.41 -10.90 -0.08
CA GLN A 56 -18.61 -12.00 -1.02
C GLN A 56 -18.33 -11.50 -2.44
N TRP A 57 -17.43 -12.16 -3.17
CA TRP A 57 -17.01 -11.76 -4.51
C TRP A 57 -18.17 -11.63 -5.51
N ASN A 58 -19.12 -12.54 -5.43
CA ASN A 58 -20.31 -12.54 -6.30
C ASN A 58 -21.29 -11.37 -6.05
N LYS A 59 -21.13 -10.64 -4.95
CA LYS A 59 -21.92 -9.45 -4.61
C LYS A 59 -21.28 -8.15 -5.07
N ILE A 60 -20.05 -8.19 -5.56
CA ILE A 60 -19.34 -7.02 -6.06
C ILE A 60 -19.79 -6.72 -7.49
N ALA A 61 -20.12 -5.45 -7.73
CA ALA A 61 -20.47 -4.96 -9.05
C ALA A 61 -19.23 -4.56 -9.85
N THR A 62 -18.35 -3.76 -9.22
CA THR A 62 -17.05 -3.35 -9.80
C THR A 62 -16.14 -2.86 -8.67
N LEU A 63 -14.87 -2.64 -8.99
CA LEU A 63 -13.91 -2.11 -8.01
C LEU A 63 -12.84 -1.28 -8.68
N GLU A 64 -12.25 -0.38 -7.91
CA GLU A 64 -11.17 0.51 -8.33
C GLU A 64 -10.05 0.50 -7.29
N SER A 65 -8.81 0.41 -7.77
CA SER A 65 -7.61 0.44 -6.94
C SER A 65 -6.43 0.97 -7.74
N ASP A 66 -5.79 2.02 -7.23
CA ASP A 66 -4.55 2.55 -7.78
C ASP A 66 -3.32 1.71 -7.34
N GLN A 67 -3.51 0.80 -6.39
CA GLN A 67 -2.47 -0.10 -5.94
C GLN A 67 -2.13 -1.12 -7.02
N LYS A 68 -0.85 -1.43 -7.13
CA LYS A 68 -0.41 -2.53 -8.00
C LYS A 68 -0.67 -3.86 -7.30
N LEU A 69 -1.62 -4.61 -7.84
CA LEU A 69 -2.06 -5.89 -7.31
C LEU A 69 -1.72 -7.01 -8.30
N LEU A 70 -1.33 -8.17 -7.79
CA LEU A 70 -1.18 -9.38 -8.60
C LEU A 70 -2.55 -10.04 -8.74
N ILE A 71 -3.01 -10.18 -9.98
CA ILE A 71 -4.34 -10.68 -10.30
C ILE A 71 -4.19 -12.01 -11.02
N LYS A 72 -4.78 -13.06 -10.44
CA LYS A 72 -4.89 -14.37 -11.07
C LYS A 72 -6.25 -14.53 -11.72
N GLN A 73 -6.24 -14.97 -12.94
CA GLN A 73 -7.40 -15.35 -13.72
C GLN A 73 -7.33 -16.86 -14.03
N ASP A 74 -8.48 -17.51 -14.26
CA ASP A 74 -8.56 -18.96 -14.53
C ASP A 74 -7.67 -19.41 -15.68
N ASP A 75 -7.51 -18.59 -16.73
CA ASP A 75 -6.80 -18.96 -17.96
C ASP A 75 -5.41 -18.33 -18.12
N VAL A 76 -5.03 -17.39 -17.26
CA VAL A 76 -3.79 -16.61 -17.44
C VAL A 76 -3.03 -16.49 -16.13
N THR A 77 -1.95 -17.21 -16.03
CA THR A 77 -0.96 -17.02 -14.97
C THR A 77 -0.13 -15.75 -15.26
N GLY A 78 -0.76 -14.60 -15.17
CA GLY A 78 -0.11 -13.30 -15.35
C GLY A 78 0.40 -12.79 -13.99
N GLU A 79 1.69 -12.86 -13.75
CA GLU A 79 2.33 -12.30 -12.54
C GLU A 79 2.60 -10.79 -12.62
N LEU A 80 1.94 -10.08 -13.52
CA LEU A 80 2.13 -8.63 -13.66
C LEU A 80 1.25 -7.89 -12.65
N ALA A 81 1.88 -7.05 -11.84
CA ALA A 81 1.18 -6.17 -10.94
C ALA A 81 0.41 -5.10 -11.74
N GLN A 82 -0.90 -5.02 -11.51
CA GLN A 82 -1.83 -4.18 -12.27
C GLN A 82 -2.67 -3.34 -11.30
N SER A 83 -3.02 -2.13 -11.71
CA SER A 83 -4.08 -1.35 -11.07
C SER A 83 -5.44 -1.74 -11.63
N LEU A 84 -6.48 -1.47 -10.86
CA LEU A 84 -7.86 -1.79 -11.20
C LEU A 84 -8.63 -0.50 -11.39
N GLN A 85 -9.38 -0.39 -12.49
CA GLN A 85 -10.28 0.73 -12.72
C GLN A 85 -11.70 0.21 -12.82
N ALA A 86 -12.63 0.98 -12.24
CA ALA A 86 -14.04 0.65 -12.27
C ALA A 86 -14.56 0.60 -13.72
N ALA A 87 -15.41 -0.36 -13.99
CA ALA A 87 -16.08 -0.56 -15.28
C ALA A 87 -17.60 -0.80 -15.09
N GLU A 88 -18.26 -1.31 -16.10
CA GLU A 88 -19.65 -1.75 -16.01
C GLU A 88 -19.82 -2.86 -14.95
N GLU A 89 -21.06 -3.08 -14.52
CA GLU A 89 -21.38 -4.14 -13.57
C GLU A 89 -20.86 -5.52 -14.05
N GLY A 90 -20.17 -6.22 -13.17
CA GLY A 90 -19.55 -7.51 -13.45
C GLY A 90 -18.20 -7.44 -14.16
N LYS A 91 -17.69 -6.24 -14.45
CA LYS A 91 -16.43 -6.04 -15.16
C LYS A 91 -15.48 -5.11 -14.40
N VAL A 92 -14.20 -5.20 -14.72
CA VAL A 92 -13.14 -4.31 -14.25
C VAL A 92 -12.11 -4.13 -15.35
N VAL A 93 -11.47 -2.96 -15.40
CA VAL A 93 -10.37 -2.69 -16.32
C VAL A 93 -9.03 -2.90 -15.58
N LEU A 94 -8.19 -3.73 -16.16
CA LEU A 94 -6.82 -3.96 -15.71
C LEU A 94 -5.89 -3.00 -16.43
N ALA A 95 -5.14 -2.19 -15.69
CA ALA A 95 -4.18 -1.24 -16.23
C ALA A 95 -2.79 -1.55 -15.66
N ASN A 96 -1.84 -1.92 -16.53
CA ASN A 96 -0.46 -2.26 -16.15
C ASN A 96 0.60 -1.37 -16.83
N GLY A 97 0.19 -0.20 -17.33
CA GLY A 97 1.04 0.69 -18.11
C GLY A 97 1.13 0.34 -19.60
N ALA A 98 0.57 -0.79 -20.03
CA ALA A 98 0.30 -1.16 -21.41
C ALA A 98 -1.16 -0.80 -21.77
N GLU A 99 -1.72 -1.42 -22.80
CA GLU A 99 -3.13 -1.18 -23.15
C GLU A 99 -4.07 -1.68 -22.04
N PRO A 100 -5.04 -0.84 -21.58
CA PRO A 100 -6.03 -1.24 -20.60
C PRO A 100 -6.91 -2.37 -21.15
N ARG A 101 -7.13 -3.40 -20.34
CA ARG A 101 -7.91 -4.57 -20.74
C ARG A 101 -9.10 -4.77 -19.81
N THR A 102 -10.31 -4.78 -20.38
CA THR A 102 -11.52 -5.10 -19.61
C THR A 102 -11.63 -6.60 -19.42
N VAL A 103 -11.85 -7.03 -18.19
CA VAL A 103 -12.06 -8.43 -17.82
C VAL A 103 -13.30 -8.58 -16.97
N GLU A 104 -13.89 -9.77 -16.99
CA GLU A 104 -15.02 -10.12 -16.13
C GLU A 104 -14.52 -10.40 -14.71
N LEU A 105 -15.24 -9.91 -13.71
CA LEU A 105 -14.92 -10.20 -12.30
C LEU A 105 -14.99 -11.70 -12.01
N ALA A 106 -15.88 -12.42 -12.68
CA ALA A 106 -16.03 -13.87 -12.52
C ALA A 106 -14.76 -14.65 -12.90
N SER A 107 -13.94 -14.13 -13.81
CA SER A 107 -12.69 -14.77 -14.24
C SER A 107 -11.53 -14.54 -13.25
N ILE A 108 -11.69 -13.64 -12.29
CA ILE A 108 -10.67 -13.35 -11.29
C ILE A 108 -10.83 -14.28 -10.11
N THR A 109 -9.84 -15.13 -9.89
CA THR A 109 -9.84 -16.11 -8.79
C THR A 109 -9.10 -15.65 -7.56
N GLN A 110 -8.07 -14.83 -7.75
CA GLN A 110 -7.26 -14.34 -6.65
C GLN A 110 -6.70 -12.94 -6.92
N ILE A 111 -6.67 -12.11 -5.88
CA ILE A 111 -6.00 -10.81 -5.86
C ILE A 111 -5.10 -10.80 -4.64
N ILE A 112 -3.80 -10.53 -4.84
CA ILE A 112 -2.80 -10.47 -3.77
C ILE A 112 -1.89 -9.26 -3.96
N HIS A 113 -1.33 -8.76 -2.87
CA HIS A 113 -0.29 -7.74 -2.96
C HIS A 113 1.02 -8.36 -3.46
N PRO A 114 1.74 -7.69 -4.38
CA PRO A 114 3.08 -8.12 -4.72
C PRO A 114 3.94 -8.06 -3.46
N LYS A 115 4.62 -9.16 -3.14
CA LYS A 115 5.58 -9.16 -2.03
C LYS A 115 6.73 -8.23 -2.41
N PRO A 116 7.07 -7.23 -1.59
CA PRO A 116 8.26 -6.44 -1.85
C PRO A 116 9.48 -7.38 -1.86
N LEU A 117 10.34 -7.22 -2.87
CA LEU A 117 11.57 -8.00 -3.05
C LEU A 117 12.52 -7.97 -1.83
N ILE A 118 12.27 -7.04 -0.89
CA ILE A 118 13.08 -6.80 0.31
C ILE A 118 12.19 -6.88 1.55
N GLN A 119 11.58 -8.05 1.84
CA GLN A 119 10.78 -8.22 3.06
C GLN A 119 11.59 -8.65 4.29
N ASP A 120 12.84 -9.05 4.13
CA ASP A 120 13.65 -9.63 5.21
C ASP A 120 14.93 -8.86 5.52
N PHE A 121 14.99 -7.58 5.20
CA PHE A 121 16.10 -6.74 5.65
C PHE A 121 15.78 -6.16 7.02
N THR A 122 16.18 -6.86 8.07
CA THR A 122 16.12 -6.35 9.44
C THR A 122 17.49 -5.80 9.82
N TRP A 123 17.59 -4.50 9.93
CA TRP A 123 18.77 -3.82 10.48
C TRP A 123 18.55 -3.57 11.96
N LYS A 124 19.42 -4.12 12.81
CA LYS A 124 19.51 -3.80 14.24
C LYS A 124 20.90 -3.24 14.50
N GLY A 125 20.97 -1.98 14.83
CA GLY A 125 22.20 -1.35 15.28
C GLY A 125 22.11 -0.97 16.75
N ASN A 126 23.16 -1.28 17.52
CA ASN A 126 23.36 -0.78 18.88
C ASN A 126 24.59 0.11 18.88
N VAL A 127 24.45 1.28 19.49
CA VAL A 127 25.57 2.21 19.68
C VAL A 127 25.75 2.34 21.17
N ASP A 128 26.86 1.80 21.68
CA ASP A 128 27.26 1.95 23.09
C ASP A 128 28.40 2.95 23.17
N VAL A 129 28.16 4.02 23.91
CA VAL A 129 29.19 5.03 24.24
C VAL A 129 29.46 4.95 25.73
N ALA A 130 30.63 4.45 26.11
CA ALA A 130 31.11 4.46 27.49
C ALA A 130 32.15 5.56 27.67
N MET A 131 31.90 6.46 28.62
CA MET A 131 32.86 7.45 29.09
C MET A 131 33.30 7.07 30.49
N ASP A 132 34.55 6.67 30.65
CA ASP A 132 35.16 6.41 31.96
C ASP A 132 36.03 7.59 32.36
N TYR A 133 35.58 8.33 33.38
CA TYR A 133 36.30 9.48 33.91
C TYR A 133 36.99 9.07 35.19
N LYS A 134 38.29 8.72 35.15
CA LYS A 134 39.09 8.42 36.31
C LYS A 134 39.99 9.62 36.66
N ARG A 135 39.67 10.26 37.76
CA ARG A 135 40.47 11.34 38.31
C ARG A 135 41.43 10.76 39.35
N ALA A 136 42.61 10.34 38.94
CA ALA A 136 43.71 9.99 39.79
C ALA A 136 45.02 10.33 39.08
N GLU A 137 45.81 11.22 39.64
CA GLU A 137 47.20 11.63 39.43
C GLU A 137 47.89 11.48 38.04
N THR A 138 47.22 10.89 37.06
CA THR A 138 47.65 10.86 35.63
C THR A 138 46.40 11.02 34.78
N ASP A 139 46.29 12.11 34.03
CA ASP A 139 45.20 12.38 33.10
C ASP A 139 45.26 11.36 31.95
N THR A 140 44.35 10.39 31.95
CA THR A 140 44.12 9.49 30.84
C THR A 140 42.64 9.51 30.53
N ASP A 141 42.29 10.14 29.44
CA ASP A 141 40.93 10.12 28.88
C ASP A 141 40.81 8.92 27.95
N ASP A 142 40.17 7.86 28.40
CA ASP A 142 39.86 6.69 27.56
C ASP A 142 38.45 6.85 27.02
N TYR A 143 38.34 6.95 25.70
CA TYR A 143 37.06 6.94 24.95
C TYR A 143 36.90 5.60 24.26
N ASP A 144 35.92 4.84 24.68
CA ASP A 144 35.55 3.58 24.02
C ASP A 144 34.24 3.76 23.27
N VAL A 145 34.29 3.62 21.96
CA VAL A 145 33.11 3.69 21.09
C VAL A 145 32.98 2.36 20.34
N SER A 146 32.01 1.55 20.73
CA SER A 146 31.76 0.29 20.05
C SER A 146 30.49 0.36 19.16
N PHE A 147 30.65 -0.08 17.93
CA PHE A 147 29.57 -0.21 16.96
C PHE A 147 29.29 -1.68 16.73
N ASP A 148 28.10 -2.15 17.06
CA ASP A 148 27.62 -3.48 16.66
C ASP A 148 26.47 -3.31 15.67
N THR A 149 26.66 -3.79 14.45
CA THR A 149 25.61 -3.77 13.42
C THR A 149 25.36 -5.18 12.92
N LYS A 150 24.13 -5.66 13.06
CA LYS A 150 23.68 -6.93 12.50
C LYS A 150 22.66 -6.69 11.40
N ALA A 151 23.08 -6.92 10.15
CA ALA A 151 22.19 -7.00 9.00
C ALA A 151 21.84 -8.46 8.75
N ARG A 152 20.54 -8.80 8.74
CA ARG A 152 20.06 -10.13 8.44
C ARG A 152 19.26 -10.10 7.13
N HIS A 153 19.72 -10.83 6.14
CA HIS A 153 18.98 -11.09 4.91
C HIS A 153 18.39 -12.51 4.98
N GLY A 154 17.07 -12.66 4.88
CA GLY A 154 16.34 -13.89 5.22
C GLY A 154 16.55 -15.12 4.34
N LEU A 155 17.52 -15.16 3.44
CA LEU A 155 17.70 -16.25 2.48
C LEU A 155 18.97 -17.13 2.69
N TRP A 156 19.72 -16.88 3.74
CA TRP A 156 20.90 -17.73 4.05
C TRP A 156 20.73 -18.40 5.42
N ARG A 157 20.42 -19.68 5.37
CA ARG A 157 20.64 -20.64 6.45
C ARG A 157 21.93 -21.35 6.22
#